data_9ba7b15896fe1b34ddd4905b937ac2d7
#
_entry.id   9ba7b15896fe1b34ddd4905b937ac2d7
#
_cell.length_a   1.000
_cell.length_b   1.000
_cell.length_c   1.000
_cell.angle_alpha   90.00
_cell.angle_beta   90.00
_cell.angle_gamma   90.00
#
_symmetry.space_group_name_H-M   'P 1'
#
loop_
_entity.id
_entity.type
_entity.pdbx_description
1 polymer ?
#
loop_
_entity_poly.entity_id
_entity_poly.type
_entity_poly.pdbx_seq_one_letter_code
_entity_poly.pdbx_strand_id
1 'polypeptide(L)'
;ALEAESAKEAGAVGYMARALVQATMPHSKPKETSFVRENGAFSMAIMAHPKVGLPYGSVPRLLVAYLTTEAVRSKSREIELGDTLSAFMAELGEVPTGGRWGSITRVKEQTKRLFASNIACTYTSDDRDAGVNLAVADSYELWWNPKNPDQASMFTSFVKLGERFFEEVSQNPVPVDLRALKALKKSPMALDTYCWLTYRMSYLRKKVEIP
;
A
#
# COMPACT_ATOMS: atom_id res chain seq x y z
N ALA A 1 -12.39 17.30 6.84
CA ALA A 1 -11.72 18.56 7.18
C ALA A 1 -11.12 18.49 8.59
N LEU A 2 -11.90 18.32 9.66
CA LEU A 2 -11.40 18.25 11.06
C LEU A 2 -10.39 17.13 11.32
N GLU A 3 -10.58 15.96 10.74
CA GLU A 3 -9.67 14.80 10.89
C GLU A 3 -8.33 15.04 10.20
N ALA A 4 -8.35 15.61 9.00
CA ALA A 4 -7.12 15.95 8.27
C ALA A 4 -6.32 17.06 8.96
N GLU A 5 -7.00 18.01 9.58
CA GLU A 5 -6.38 19.09 10.36
C GLU A 5 -5.74 18.55 11.63
N SER A 6 -6.44 17.71 12.40
CA SER A 6 -5.90 17.00 13.56
C SER A 6 -4.72 16.09 13.23
N ALA A 7 -4.74 15.40 12.09
CA ALA A 7 -3.62 14.58 11.64
C ALA A 7 -2.40 15.43 11.28
N LYS A 8 -2.61 16.58 10.65
CA LYS A 8 -1.55 17.53 10.29
C LYS A 8 -0.90 18.13 11.53
N GLU A 9 -1.69 18.60 12.50
CA GLU A 9 -1.19 19.13 13.76
C GLU A 9 -0.38 18.09 14.55
N ALA A 10 -0.80 16.83 14.51
CA ALA A 10 -0.10 15.72 15.16
C ALA A 10 1.11 15.18 14.35
N GLY A 11 1.42 15.74 13.17
CA GLY A 11 2.47 15.21 12.29
C GLY A 11 2.19 13.79 11.75
N ALA A 12 0.92 13.35 11.79
CA ALA A 12 0.48 12.01 11.49
C ALA A 12 -0.13 11.86 10.07
N VAL A 13 0.01 12.88 9.23
CA VAL A 13 -0.46 12.80 7.83
C VAL A 13 0.43 11.84 7.05
N GLY A 14 -0.22 10.85 6.47
CA GLY A 14 0.34 9.97 5.46
C GLY A 14 -0.44 10.05 4.16
N TYR A 15 -0.06 9.21 3.20
CA TYR A 15 -0.68 9.20 1.89
C TYR A 15 -0.92 7.78 1.40
N MET A 16 -1.96 7.60 0.58
CA MET A 16 -2.32 6.34 -0.07
C MET A 16 -2.40 6.53 -1.59
N ALA A 17 -2.04 5.51 -2.34
CA ALA A 17 -2.17 5.49 -3.79
C ALA A 17 -3.66 5.48 -4.20
N ARG A 18 -4.11 6.48 -4.96
CA ARG A 18 -5.50 6.65 -5.37
C ARG A 18 -6.08 5.44 -6.09
N ALA A 19 -5.33 4.82 -7.00
CA ALA A 19 -5.76 3.62 -7.71
C ALA A 19 -6.15 2.49 -6.76
N LEU A 20 -5.37 2.29 -5.68
CA LEU A 20 -5.62 1.25 -4.67
C LEU A 20 -6.67 1.64 -3.63
N VAL A 21 -7.10 2.91 -3.60
CA VAL A 21 -8.27 3.36 -2.84
C VAL A 21 -9.56 3.15 -3.65
N GLN A 22 -9.51 3.36 -4.96
CA GLN A 22 -10.66 3.19 -5.85
C GLN A 22 -10.99 1.71 -6.11
N ALA A 23 -9.96 0.84 -6.18
CA ALA A 23 -10.12 -0.60 -6.34
C ALA A 23 -9.12 -1.32 -5.42
N THR A 24 -9.64 -2.13 -4.50
CA THR A 24 -8.89 -2.66 -3.37
C THR A 24 -8.17 -3.97 -3.69
N MET A 25 -7.10 -4.25 -2.98
CA MET A 25 -6.40 -5.55 -3.02
C MET A 25 -7.24 -6.67 -2.35
N PRO A 26 -6.92 -7.97 -2.56
CA PRO A 26 -7.57 -9.06 -1.87
C PRO A 26 -7.53 -8.91 -0.34
N HIS A 27 -8.64 -9.18 0.35
CA HIS A 27 -8.70 -9.16 1.82
C HIS A 27 -8.10 -10.43 2.44
N SER A 28 -8.25 -11.56 1.78
CA SER A 28 -7.74 -12.87 2.20
C SER A 28 -6.89 -13.50 1.09
N LYS A 29 -6.16 -14.56 1.41
CA LYS A 29 -5.27 -15.23 0.46
C LYS A 29 -6.07 -15.79 -0.73
N PRO A 30 -5.86 -15.27 -1.95
CA PRO A 30 -6.50 -15.82 -3.15
C PRO A 30 -5.84 -17.15 -3.56
N LYS A 31 -6.57 -17.96 -4.31
CA LYS A 31 -6.05 -19.20 -4.94
C LYS A 31 -5.43 -18.91 -6.30
N GLU A 32 -5.95 -17.92 -6.97
CA GLU A 32 -5.57 -17.50 -8.31
C GLU A 32 -4.27 -16.67 -8.31
N THR A 33 -3.66 -16.51 -9.47
CA THR A 33 -2.48 -15.66 -9.70
C THR A 33 -2.84 -14.26 -10.19
N SER A 34 -4.11 -14.01 -10.45
CA SER A 34 -4.66 -12.71 -10.82
C SER A 34 -5.87 -12.37 -9.96
N PHE A 35 -6.10 -11.08 -9.74
CA PHE A 35 -7.25 -10.57 -9.00
C PHE A 35 -7.75 -9.31 -9.67
N VAL A 36 -9.05 -9.26 -9.97
CA VAL A 36 -9.69 -8.11 -10.61
C VAL A 36 -10.69 -7.48 -9.64
N ARG A 37 -10.69 -6.17 -9.62
CA ARG A 37 -11.68 -5.36 -8.89
C ARG A 37 -12.20 -4.26 -9.79
N GLU A 38 -13.51 -4.18 -9.89
CA GLU A 38 -14.24 -3.17 -10.67
C GLU A 38 -14.91 -2.15 -9.75
N ASN A 39 -14.95 -0.90 -10.20
CA ASN A 39 -15.62 0.19 -9.53
C ASN A 39 -16.18 1.14 -10.61
N GLY A 40 -17.39 0.86 -11.09
CA GLY A 40 -17.99 1.56 -12.22
C GLY A 40 -17.14 1.42 -13.49
N ALA A 41 -16.77 2.53 -14.10
CA ALA A 41 -15.91 2.56 -15.29
C ALA A 41 -14.43 2.22 -15.02
N PHE A 42 -14.01 2.18 -13.76
CA PHE A 42 -12.64 1.87 -13.37
C PHE A 42 -12.51 0.39 -13.01
N SER A 43 -11.50 -0.26 -13.59
CA SER A 43 -11.12 -1.64 -13.25
C SER A 43 -9.64 -1.71 -12.93
N MET A 44 -9.29 -2.50 -11.93
CA MET A 44 -7.91 -2.79 -11.55
C MET A 44 -7.69 -4.30 -11.54
N ALA A 45 -6.68 -4.75 -12.26
CA ALA A 45 -6.19 -6.13 -12.22
C ALA A 45 -4.81 -6.17 -11.56
N ILE A 46 -4.63 -7.06 -10.59
CA ILE A 46 -3.33 -7.35 -9.98
C ILE A 46 -2.88 -8.72 -10.46
N MET A 47 -1.69 -8.79 -11.04
CA MET A 47 -1.08 -10.02 -11.54
C MET A 47 0.14 -10.35 -10.68
N ALA A 48 0.16 -11.56 -10.13
CA ALA A 48 1.25 -12.02 -9.29
C ALA A 48 2.34 -12.75 -10.09
N HIS A 49 3.57 -12.67 -9.60
CA HIS A 49 4.58 -13.64 -10.00
C HIS A 49 4.15 -15.05 -9.53
N PRO A 50 4.08 -16.07 -10.41
CA PRO A 50 3.49 -17.38 -10.09
C PRO A 50 4.07 -18.09 -8.87
N LYS A 51 5.39 -17.94 -8.64
CA LYS A 51 6.08 -18.54 -7.48
C LYS A 51 5.91 -17.75 -6.17
N VAL A 52 5.43 -16.51 -6.22
CA VAL A 52 5.32 -15.62 -5.06
C VAL A 52 3.88 -15.47 -4.60
N GLY A 53 2.95 -15.30 -5.54
CA GLY A 53 1.53 -15.13 -5.30
C GLY A 53 1.11 -13.68 -5.05
N LEU A 54 -0.19 -13.44 -5.01
CA LEU A 54 -0.80 -12.11 -4.84
C LEU A 54 -0.58 -11.53 -3.43
N PRO A 55 -0.41 -10.21 -3.30
CA PRO A 55 -0.50 -9.51 -2.03
C PRO A 55 -1.94 -9.57 -1.50
N TYR A 56 -2.11 -9.73 -0.18
CA TYR A 56 -3.43 -9.78 0.46
C TYR A 56 -3.37 -9.35 1.94
N GLY A 57 -4.52 -9.01 2.49
CA GLY A 57 -4.66 -8.65 3.90
C GLY A 57 -4.17 -7.23 4.21
N SER A 58 -3.94 -6.93 5.49
CA SER A 58 -3.62 -5.58 5.95
C SER A 58 -2.21 -5.12 5.61
N VAL A 59 -1.22 -6.01 5.67
CA VAL A 59 0.20 -5.64 5.52
C VAL A 59 0.49 -4.93 4.20
N PRO A 60 0.08 -5.42 3.01
CA PRO A 60 0.37 -4.69 1.78
C PRO A 60 -0.31 -3.31 1.71
N ARG A 61 -1.42 -3.09 2.41
CA ARG A 61 -2.08 -1.78 2.51
C ARG A 61 -1.24 -0.80 3.31
N LEU A 62 -0.72 -1.24 4.45
CA LEU A 62 0.20 -0.46 5.28
C LEU A 62 1.51 -0.17 4.55
N LEU A 63 2.02 -1.15 3.78
CA LEU A 63 3.20 -0.98 2.93
C LEU A 63 2.98 0.11 1.87
N VAL A 64 1.86 0.07 1.16
CA VAL A 64 1.53 1.10 0.16
C VAL A 64 1.41 2.47 0.81
N ALA A 65 0.75 2.56 1.98
CA ALA A 65 0.64 3.83 2.71
C ALA A 65 2.03 4.36 3.13
N TYR A 66 2.89 3.50 3.65
CA TYR A 66 4.26 3.85 4.01
C TYR A 66 5.04 4.34 2.77
N LEU A 67 5.10 3.54 1.70
CA LEU A 67 5.84 3.87 0.49
C LEU A 67 5.34 5.14 -0.19
N THR A 68 4.02 5.32 -0.28
CA THR A 68 3.42 6.54 -0.83
C THR A 68 3.77 7.76 0.03
N THR A 69 3.73 7.62 1.35
CA THR A 69 4.07 8.70 2.29
C THR A 69 5.53 9.11 2.14
N GLU A 70 6.45 8.14 2.11
CA GLU A 70 7.87 8.41 1.95
C GLU A 70 8.20 9.00 0.56
N ALA A 71 7.57 8.50 -0.50
CA ALA A 71 7.72 9.03 -1.85
C ALA A 71 7.29 10.50 -1.94
N VAL A 72 6.14 10.85 -1.34
CA VAL A 72 5.63 12.24 -1.31
C VAL A 72 6.53 13.16 -0.48
N ARG A 73 7.04 12.66 0.65
CA ARG A 73 7.91 13.44 1.58
C ARG A 73 9.31 13.66 1.00
N SER A 74 9.95 12.58 0.53
CA SER A 74 11.32 12.61 0.04
C SER A 74 11.43 13.12 -1.40
N LYS A 75 10.34 13.07 -2.17
CA LYS A 75 10.31 13.29 -3.62
C LYS A 75 11.28 12.37 -4.37
N SER A 76 11.52 11.19 -3.83
CA SER A 76 12.43 10.18 -4.38
C SER A 76 11.68 8.89 -4.68
N ARG A 77 12.11 8.23 -5.76
CA ARG A 77 11.67 6.86 -6.09
C ARG A 77 12.38 5.81 -5.26
N GLU A 78 13.54 6.12 -4.73
CA GLU A 78 14.33 5.22 -3.89
C GLU A 78 13.96 5.47 -2.44
N ILE A 79 13.42 4.43 -1.82
CA ILE A 79 12.94 4.46 -0.43
C ILE A 79 13.74 3.44 0.36
N GLU A 80 14.46 3.91 1.36
CA GLU A 80 15.13 3.05 2.33
C GLU A 80 14.10 2.45 3.29
N LEU A 81 14.25 1.15 3.57
CA LEU A 81 13.31 0.39 4.39
C LEU A 81 13.82 0.20 5.83
N GLY A 82 14.75 1.07 6.25
CA GLY A 82 15.37 1.04 7.57
C GLY A 82 16.52 0.02 7.72
N ASP A 83 17.33 0.21 8.75
CA ASP A 83 18.53 -0.57 9.01
C ASP A 83 18.23 -1.97 9.55
N THR A 84 17.08 -2.15 10.20
CA THR A 84 16.65 -3.43 10.78
C THR A 84 15.24 -3.78 10.37
N LEU A 85 14.91 -5.08 10.36
CA LEU A 85 13.56 -5.53 10.11
C LEU A 85 12.57 -5.03 11.19
N SER A 86 12.99 -4.98 12.45
CA SER A 86 12.16 -4.48 13.55
C SER A 86 11.83 -3.01 13.40
N ALA A 87 12.80 -2.17 13.01
CA ALA A 87 12.55 -0.76 12.74
C ALA A 87 11.53 -0.58 11.60
N PHE A 88 11.72 -1.28 10.49
CA PHE A 88 10.76 -1.26 9.38
C PHE A 88 9.36 -1.72 9.81
N MET A 89 9.26 -2.79 10.60
CA MET A 89 7.97 -3.28 11.09
C MET A 89 7.29 -2.26 12.02
N ALA A 90 8.05 -1.53 12.83
CA ALA A 90 7.53 -0.47 13.69
C ALA A 90 6.91 0.68 12.88
N GLU A 91 7.50 1.04 11.72
CA GLU A 91 6.90 2.02 10.80
C GLU A 91 5.52 1.57 10.30
N LEU A 92 5.35 0.27 10.04
CA LEU A 92 4.06 -0.31 9.69
C LEU A 92 3.11 -0.49 10.90
N GLY A 93 3.56 -0.14 12.11
CA GLY A 93 2.84 -0.37 13.36
C GLY A 93 2.78 -1.84 13.75
N GLU A 94 3.65 -2.70 13.22
CA GLU A 94 3.71 -4.13 13.55
C GLU A 94 4.77 -4.39 14.64
N VAL A 95 4.43 -5.29 15.57
CA VAL A 95 5.38 -5.75 16.59
C VAL A 95 6.01 -7.05 16.09
N PRO A 96 7.35 -7.19 16.10
CA PRO A 96 8.02 -8.41 15.65
C PRO A 96 7.63 -9.62 16.52
N THR A 97 7.08 -10.65 15.89
CA THR A 97 6.81 -11.96 16.50
C THR A 97 7.33 -13.06 15.59
N GLY A 98 8.05 -14.01 16.16
CA GLY A 98 8.65 -15.13 15.44
C GLY A 98 7.65 -16.26 15.14
N GLY A 99 8.17 -17.30 14.47
CA GLY A 99 7.42 -18.51 14.13
C GLY A 99 6.69 -18.44 12.79
N ARG A 100 6.12 -19.59 12.38
CA ARG A 100 5.47 -19.77 11.08
C ARG A 100 4.32 -18.77 10.85
N TRP A 101 3.59 -18.42 11.90
CA TRP A 101 2.42 -17.54 11.88
C TRP A 101 2.71 -16.15 12.42
N GLY A 102 3.98 -15.86 12.72
CA GLY A 102 4.42 -14.58 13.27
C GLY A 102 4.32 -13.42 12.28
N SER A 103 4.34 -12.21 12.82
CA SER A 103 4.31 -10.97 12.02
C SER A 103 5.52 -10.83 11.13
N ILE A 104 6.71 -11.30 11.56
CA ILE A 104 7.95 -11.28 10.77
C ILE A 104 7.76 -12.02 9.44
N THR A 105 7.28 -13.26 9.51
CA THR A 105 7.04 -14.07 8.30
C THR A 105 6.00 -13.40 7.40
N ARG A 106 4.92 -12.91 7.99
CA ARG A 106 3.83 -12.23 7.28
C ARG A 106 4.30 -10.96 6.57
N VAL A 107 5.01 -10.07 7.25
CA VAL A 107 5.54 -8.83 6.66
C VAL A 107 6.49 -9.16 5.51
N LYS A 108 7.46 -10.05 5.72
CA LYS A 108 8.41 -10.46 4.69
C LYS A 108 7.72 -11.05 3.45
N GLU A 109 6.75 -11.93 3.63
CA GLU A 109 5.99 -12.52 2.52
C GLU A 109 5.16 -11.49 1.77
N GLN A 110 4.43 -10.63 2.47
CA GLN A 110 3.56 -9.65 1.84
C GLN A 110 4.36 -8.56 1.13
N THR A 111 5.52 -8.17 1.65
CA THR A 111 6.46 -7.25 0.97
C THR A 111 6.90 -7.84 -0.37
N LYS A 112 7.37 -9.09 -0.38
CA LYS A 112 7.76 -9.76 -1.63
C LYS A 112 6.61 -9.88 -2.62
N ARG A 113 5.40 -10.21 -2.15
CA ARG A 113 4.21 -10.32 -3.00
C ARG A 113 3.85 -9.00 -3.64
N LEU A 114 3.87 -7.91 -2.87
CA LEU A 114 3.57 -6.58 -3.37
C LEU A 114 4.60 -6.11 -4.41
N PHE A 115 5.89 -6.27 -4.11
CA PHE A 115 6.96 -5.83 -5.01
C PHE A 115 7.09 -6.65 -6.29
N ALA A 116 6.68 -7.93 -6.25
CA ALA A 116 6.68 -8.81 -7.41
C ALA A 116 5.37 -8.80 -8.21
N SER A 117 4.43 -7.89 -7.90
CA SER A 117 3.13 -7.78 -8.57
C SER A 117 3.14 -6.70 -9.64
N ASN A 118 2.40 -6.93 -10.72
CA ASN A 118 2.04 -5.93 -11.70
C ASN A 118 0.57 -5.56 -11.55
N ILE A 119 0.26 -4.27 -11.70
CA ILE A 119 -1.07 -3.71 -11.58
C ILE A 119 -1.45 -3.10 -12.92
N ALA A 120 -2.57 -3.53 -13.50
CA ALA A 120 -3.16 -2.92 -14.67
C ALA A 120 -4.44 -2.18 -14.24
N CYS A 121 -4.51 -0.89 -14.55
CA CYS A 121 -5.70 -0.08 -14.33
C CYS A 121 -6.30 0.28 -15.67
N THR A 122 -7.61 0.11 -15.84
CA THR A 122 -8.34 0.53 -17.02
C THR A 122 -9.53 1.41 -16.63
N TYR A 123 -9.85 2.31 -17.48
CA TYR A 123 -11.06 3.14 -17.41
C TYR A 123 -11.78 3.06 -18.74
N THR A 124 -12.99 2.53 -18.73
CA THR A 124 -13.82 2.32 -19.91
C THR A 124 -15.13 3.06 -19.74
N SER A 125 -15.44 3.96 -20.66
CA SER A 125 -16.73 4.66 -20.78
C SER A 125 -17.19 4.62 -22.23
N ASP A 126 -18.39 5.12 -22.52
CA ASP A 126 -18.96 5.12 -23.87
C ASP A 126 -18.07 5.83 -24.90
N ASP A 127 -17.35 6.87 -24.46
CA ASP A 127 -16.54 7.73 -25.33
C ASP A 127 -15.02 7.56 -25.16
N ARG A 128 -14.56 6.73 -24.17
CA ARG A 128 -13.13 6.70 -23.82
C ARG A 128 -12.71 5.37 -23.22
N ASP A 129 -11.65 4.81 -23.81
CA ASP A 129 -10.83 3.77 -23.22
C ASP A 129 -9.47 4.29 -22.85
N ALA A 130 -9.04 4.07 -21.62
CA ALA A 130 -7.73 4.44 -21.15
C ALA A 130 -7.17 3.35 -20.22
N GLY A 131 -5.87 3.13 -20.27
CA GLY A 131 -5.24 2.14 -19.41
C GLY A 131 -3.81 2.51 -19.04
N VAL A 132 -3.37 2.03 -17.89
CA VAL A 132 -2.00 2.17 -17.41
C VAL A 132 -1.56 0.89 -16.70
N ASN A 133 -0.34 0.46 -16.97
CA ASN A 133 0.31 -0.62 -16.25
C ASN A 133 1.29 -0.02 -15.25
N LEU A 134 1.19 -0.46 -14.01
CA LEU A 134 1.98 -0.01 -12.86
C LEU A 134 2.71 -1.20 -12.25
N ALA A 135 3.98 -1.02 -11.90
CA ALA A 135 4.66 -1.87 -10.91
C ALA A 135 4.87 -1.04 -9.65
N VAL A 136 4.59 -1.58 -8.48
CA VAL A 136 4.88 -0.87 -7.23
C VAL A 136 6.38 -0.69 -7.06
N ALA A 137 7.16 -1.71 -7.44
CA ALA A 137 8.63 -1.68 -7.43
C ALA A 137 9.19 -2.05 -8.80
N ASP A 138 10.16 -1.26 -9.28
CA ASP A 138 11.02 -1.63 -10.41
C ASP A 138 12.13 -2.58 -9.96
N SER A 139 12.69 -2.33 -8.77
CA SER A 139 13.69 -3.17 -8.13
C SER A 139 13.63 -3.05 -6.61
N TYR A 140 14.13 -4.04 -5.91
CA TYR A 140 14.24 -4.02 -4.46
C TYR A 140 15.33 -4.97 -3.98
N GLU A 141 15.93 -4.62 -2.84
CA GLU A 141 16.85 -5.48 -2.10
C GLU A 141 16.46 -5.50 -0.63
N LEU A 142 16.28 -6.69 -0.08
CA LEU A 142 15.84 -6.93 1.29
C LEU A 142 16.89 -7.72 2.05
N TRP A 143 17.71 -7.04 2.83
CA TRP A 143 18.81 -7.57 3.61
C TRP A 143 18.43 -7.90 5.06
N TRP A 144 17.18 -8.24 5.29
CA TRP A 144 16.66 -8.52 6.61
C TRP A 144 17.00 -9.91 7.11
N ASN A 145 17.40 -10.01 8.39
CA ASN A 145 17.59 -11.27 9.08
C ASN A 145 16.33 -11.62 9.91
N PRO A 146 15.46 -12.55 9.43
CA PRO A 146 14.23 -12.89 10.16
C PRO A 146 14.46 -13.62 11.49
N LYS A 147 15.65 -14.21 11.69
CA LYS A 147 16.01 -14.88 12.95
C LYS A 147 16.46 -13.88 14.02
N ASN A 148 17.08 -12.78 13.59
CA ASN A 148 17.53 -11.69 14.44
C ASN A 148 17.01 -10.35 13.86
N PRO A 149 15.71 -10.02 14.04
CA PRO A 149 15.09 -8.88 13.38
C PRO A 149 15.64 -7.52 13.85
N ASP A 150 16.26 -7.46 15.03
CA ASP A 150 16.89 -6.25 15.58
C ASP A 150 18.34 -6.07 15.11
N GLN A 151 18.89 -7.08 14.43
CA GLN A 151 20.25 -7.02 13.92
C GLN A 151 20.30 -6.11 12.68
N ALA A 152 21.15 -5.07 12.75
CA ALA A 152 21.43 -4.26 11.59
C ALA A 152 22.14 -5.10 10.52
N SER A 153 21.75 -4.91 9.28
CA SER A 153 22.42 -5.50 8.13
C SER A 153 23.67 -4.67 7.76
N MET A 154 24.65 -5.31 7.14
CA MET A 154 25.77 -4.60 6.51
C MET A 154 25.34 -3.81 5.27
N PHE A 155 24.20 -4.14 4.70
CA PHE A 155 23.64 -3.50 3.51
C PHE A 155 22.26 -2.94 3.82
N THR A 156 21.95 -1.76 3.28
CA THR A 156 20.65 -1.12 3.43
C THR A 156 19.60 -1.85 2.59
N SER A 157 18.46 -2.16 3.20
CA SER A 157 17.31 -2.63 2.46
C SER A 157 16.62 -1.45 1.78
N PHE A 158 16.32 -1.56 0.51
CA PHE A 158 15.67 -0.50 -0.25
C PHE A 158 14.68 -1.03 -1.28
N VAL A 159 13.82 -0.15 -1.73
CA VAL A 159 12.95 -0.34 -2.90
C VAL A 159 13.04 0.88 -3.81
N LYS A 160 13.19 0.63 -5.10
CA LYS A 160 13.02 1.63 -6.13
C LYS A 160 11.61 1.50 -6.70
N LEU A 161 10.78 2.50 -6.46
CA LEU A 161 9.40 2.52 -6.93
C LEU A 161 9.34 2.56 -8.45
N GLY A 162 8.35 1.88 -9.01
CA GLY A 162 8.03 1.94 -10.42
C GLY A 162 7.76 3.38 -10.84
N GLU A 163 8.26 3.82 -11.99
CA GLU A 163 8.18 5.21 -12.43
C GLU A 163 6.73 5.71 -12.48
N ARG A 164 5.86 4.98 -13.14
CA ARG A 164 4.43 5.33 -13.23
C ARG A 164 3.71 5.29 -11.89
N PHE A 165 4.10 4.36 -11.01
CA PHE A 165 3.56 4.34 -9.66
C PHE A 165 3.98 5.58 -8.87
N PHE A 166 5.25 5.96 -8.94
CA PHE A 166 5.78 7.16 -8.30
C PHE A 166 5.12 8.45 -8.84
N GLU A 167 4.92 8.55 -10.15
CA GLU A 167 4.19 9.67 -10.77
C GLU A 167 2.76 9.77 -10.24
N GLU A 168 2.02 8.66 -10.22
CA GLU A 168 0.64 8.61 -9.74
C GLU A 168 0.54 9.04 -8.27
N VAL A 169 1.40 8.51 -7.39
CA VAL A 169 1.35 8.85 -5.96
C VAL A 169 1.88 10.25 -5.65
N SER A 170 2.73 10.80 -6.50
CA SER A 170 3.24 12.17 -6.36
C SER A 170 2.23 13.23 -6.81
N GLN A 171 1.47 12.93 -7.87
CA GLN A 171 0.50 13.87 -8.44
C GLN A 171 -0.86 13.80 -7.75
N ASN A 172 -1.28 12.62 -7.32
CA ASN A 172 -2.64 12.35 -6.84
C ASN A 172 -2.65 11.54 -5.52
N PRO A 173 -1.88 11.92 -4.50
CA PRO A 173 -1.88 11.19 -3.24
C PRO A 173 -3.20 11.41 -2.49
N VAL A 174 -3.74 10.36 -1.91
CA VAL A 174 -4.90 10.46 -1.02
C VAL A 174 -4.40 10.64 0.41
N PRO A 175 -4.62 11.80 1.06
CA PRO A 175 -4.18 12.01 2.43
C PRO A 175 -4.96 11.11 3.40
N VAL A 176 -4.25 10.52 4.34
CA VAL A 176 -4.80 9.62 5.38
C VAL A 176 -4.18 9.92 6.74
N ASP A 177 -4.87 9.59 7.82
CA ASP A 177 -4.29 9.63 9.17
C ASP A 177 -3.59 8.28 9.45
N LEU A 178 -2.26 8.32 9.62
CA LEU A 178 -1.46 7.13 9.91
C LEU A 178 -1.84 6.47 11.24
N ARG A 179 -2.36 7.23 12.21
CA ARG A 179 -2.86 6.71 13.48
C ARG A 179 -4.11 5.85 13.26
N ALA A 180 -5.03 6.33 12.39
CA ALA A 180 -6.22 5.58 12.01
C ALA A 180 -5.85 4.28 11.28
N LEU A 181 -4.90 4.33 10.33
CA LEU A 181 -4.40 3.12 9.66
C LEU A 181 -3.81 2.11 10.67
N LYS A 182 -2.97 2.57 11.60
CA LYS A 182 -2.41 1.71 12.65
C LYS A 182 -3.48 1.12 13.58
N ALA A 183 -4.53 1.87 13.90
CA ALA A 183 -5.65 1.38 14.71
C ALA A 183 -6.51 0.33 13.98
N LEU A 184 -6.71 0.50 12.67
CA LEU A 184 -7.53 -0.37 11.83
C LEU A 184 -6.77 -1.57 11.24
N LYS A 185 -5.48 -1.72 11.49
CA LYS A 185 -4.58 -2.72 10.85
C LYS A 185 -5.02 -4.18 10.98
N LYS A 186 -5.90 -4.50 11.93
CA LYS A 186 -6.41 -5.87 12.10
C LYS A 186 -7.46 -6.27 11.05
N SER A 187 -8.05 -5.30 10.35
CA SER A 187 -9.10 -5.54 9.37
C SER A 187 -8.74 -4.87 8.03
N PRO A 188 -8.40 -5.63 6.99
CA PRO A 188 -8.14 -5.06 5.66
C PRO A 188 -9.37 -4.34 5.10
N MET A 189 -10.59 -4.83 5.40
CA MET A 189 -11.82 -4.17 5.00
C MET A 189 -11.99 -2.81 5.68
N ALA A 190 -11.69 -2.70 6.98
CA ALA A 190 -11.77 -1.43 7.69
C ALA A 190 -10.75 -0.41 7.14
N LEU A 191 -9.54 -0.86 6.79
CA LEU A 191 -8.53 -0.02 6.13
C LEU A 191 -9.04 0.52 4.79
N ASP A 192 -9.60 -0.36 3.94
CA ASP A 192 -10.12 0.04 2.64
C ASP A 192 -11.30 1.00 2.79
N THR A 193 -12.25 0.70 3.67
CA THR A 193 -13.41 1.56 3.94
C THR A 193 -12.98 2.93 4.42
N TYR A 194 -12.01 3.00 5.34
CA TYR A 194 -11.46 4.26 5.84
C TYR A 194 -10.82 5.08 4.72
N CYS A 195 -9.93 4.50 3.93
CA CYS A 195 -9.26 5.18 2.82
C CYS A 195 -10.27 5.64 1.76
N TRP A 196 -11.25 4.79 1.42
CA TRP A 196 -12.29 5.11 0.45
C TRP A 196 -13.20 6.25 0.94
N LEU A 197 -13.64 6.23 2.20
CA LEU A 197 -14.43 7.31 2.80
C LEU A 197 -13.64 8.62 2.80
N THR A 198 -12.40 8.60 3.23
CA THR A 198 -11.51 9.78 3.23
C THR A 198 -11.39 10.38 1.85
N TYR A 199 -11.13 9.54 0.84
CA TYR A 199 -11.05 9.95 -0.56
C TYR A 199 -12.40 10.49 -1.06
N ARG A 200 -13.50 9.76 -0.85
CA ARG A 200 -14.82 10.15 -1.31
C ARG A 200 -15.28 11.48 -0.70
N MET A 201 -15.06 11.67 0.60
CA MET A 201 -15.43 12.90 1.31
C MET A 201 -14.62 14.11 0.87
N SER A 202 -13.43 13.93 0.31
CA SER A 202 -12.58 15.05 -0.16
C SER A 202 -13.18 15.82 -1.34
N TYR A 203 -14.00 15.16 -2.18
CA TYR A 203 -14.61 15.79 -3.37
C TYR A 203 -16.14 15.91 -3.32
N LEU A 204 -16.81 15.28 -2.34
CA LEU A 204 -18.26 15.40 -2.20
C LEU A 204 -18.63 16.78 -1.65
N ARG A 205 -19.51 17.49 -2.37
CA ARG A 205 -20.06 18.79 -1.97
C ARG A 205 -21.50 18.72 -1.50
N LYS A 206 -22.19 17.62 -1.72
CA LYS A 206 -23.60 17.39 -1.36
C LYS A 206 -23.74 15.99 -0.76
N LYS A 207 -24.81 15.78 0.03
CA LYS A 207 -25.20 14.44 0.49
C LYS A 207 -25.50 13.55 -0.72
N VAL A 208 -24.87 12.38 -0.77
CA VAL A 208 -25.08 11.35 -1.79
C VAL A 208 -25.27 10.03 -1.05
N GLU A 209 -26.23 9.23 -1.49
CA GLU A 209 -26.40 7.87 -0.98
C GLU A 209 -25.19 7.01 -1.36
N ILE A 210 -24.81 6.14 -0.44
CA ILE A 210 -23.76 5.13 -0.68
C ILE A 210 -24.48 3.92 -1.28
N PRO A 211 -24.16 3.52 -2.52
CA PRO A 211 -24.79 2.37 -3.18
C PRO A 211 -24.46 1.06 -2.50
#